data_2e14f04e788c13d1b7c4e11c3bbbc791
#
_entry.id   2e14f04e788c13d1b7c4e11c3bbbc791
#
_cell.length_a   1.000
_cell.length_b   1.000
_cell.length_c   1.000
_cell.angle_alpha   90.00
_cell.angle_beta   90.00
_cell.angle_gamma   90.00
#
_symmetry.space_group_name_H-M   'P 1'
#
loop_
_entity.id
_entity.type
_entity.pdbx_description
1 polymer ?
#
loop_
_entity_poly.entity_id
_entity_poly.type
_entity_poly.pdbx_seq_one_letter_code
_entity_poly.pdbx_strand_id
1 'polypeptide(L)'
;GVIFQPFFGKLSDRTHTRFGKRRPFIFVGAPLAATFFILIPRMQAIPALMVCVIMYVFIMSTWRSPVVALMPDLTPPKLRSEGNAIINLTGGIGGLIGMFAGTLLCLVFGFDSKLNEERPYVFILGAVVMILGTLVLAFFVKEPDSRLRGDKAGSYNTEKAKETEKEKLKAMKLGSAERKSLIFMLATLFFLFVGANSIQTFFALFAAEVLDKSTSEATLMLGVFGLASMAAAIPAGKCGTKYGRKKMIVSGLLAFVLMFSAYAITKQMWLMWPALVIGGAANMFITVNTLPLVLEIGGIEKVGTFTGYYYTATFSAQVVAPILYGIVRVLSGTYMSLFVFCPIAFVLALLCVSQVRHGEALPPEVVKEAAAQD
;
A
#
# COMPACT_ATOMS: atom_id res chain seq x y z
N GLY A 1 -1.22 -4.44 12.12
CA GLY A 1 0.04 -4.40 11.34
C GLY A 1 1.04 -3.40 11.88
N VAL A 2 0.63 -2.13 12.13
CA VAL A 2 1.54 -1.02 12.52
C VAL A 2 2.36 -1.32 13.78
N ILE A 3 1.78 -1.98 14.77
CA ILE A 3 2.45 -2.30 16.04
C ILE A 3 3.19 -3.64 15.94
N PHE A 4 2.54 -4.66 15.43
CA PHE A 4 3.07 -6.03 15.44
C PHE A 4 4.16 -6.27 14.39
N GLN A 5 4.09 -5.64 13.20
CA GLN A 5 5.10 -5.84 12.17
C GLN A 5 6.50 -5.39 12.61
N PRO A 6 6.70 -4.17 13.18
CA PRO A 6 8.02 -3.79 13.71
C PRO A 6 8.49 -4.67 14.86
N PHE A 7 7.56 -5.14 15.72
CA PHE A 7 7.90 -6.04 16.83
C PHE A 7 8.44 -7.37 16.31
N PHE A 8 7.70 -8.05 15.42
CA PHE A 8 8.15 -9.32 14.83
C PHE A 8 9.35 -9.17 13.90
N GLY A 9 9.50 -8.02 13.24
CA GLY A 9 10.72 -7.67 12.52
C GLY A 9 11.95 -7.69 13.42
N LYS A 10 11.91 -6.97 14.54
CA LYS A 10 12.98 -6.96 15.56
C LYS A 10 13.20 -8.34 16.19
N LEU A 11 12.13 -9.09 16.44
CA LEU A 11 12.22 -10.44 17.00
C LEU A 11 12.95 -11.36 16.02
N SER A 12 12.62 -11.30 14.73
CA SER A 12 13.29 -12.10 13.70
C SER A 12 14.77 -11.70 13.51
N ASP A 13 15.12 -10.43 13.73
CA ASP A 13 16.52 -9.97 13.72
C ASP A 13 17.35 -10.62 14.83
N ARG A 14 16.73 -10.87 15.99
CA ARG A 14 17.38 -11.49 17.15
C ARG A 14 17.35 -13.02 17.13
N THR A 15 16.58 -13.61 16.21
CA THR A 15 16.44 -15.06 16.13
C THR A 15 17.62 -15.66 15.37
N HIS A 16 18.30 -16.66 15.98
CA HIS A 16 19.44 -17.33 15.38
C HIS A 16 19.13 -18.84 15.32
N THR A 17 18.82 -19.32 14.12
CA THR A 17 18.55 -20.75 13.89
C THR A 17 19.40 -21.29 12.75
N ARG A 18 19.53 -22.63 12.70
CA ARG A 18 20.21 -23.33 11.59
C ARG A 18 19.52 -23.12 10.23
N PHE A 19 18.26 -22.69 10.23
CA PHE A 19 17.49 -22.40 9.03
C PHE A 19 17.54 -20.92 8.61
N GLY A 20 18.31 -20.10 9.34
CA GLY A 20 18.40 -18.66 9.14
C GLY A 20 17.60 -17.86 10.18
N LYS A 21 17.47 -16.55 9.98
CA LYS A 21 16.77 -15.61 10.88
C LYS A 21 15.28 -15.50 10.54
N ARG A 22 14.93 -15.51 9.27
CA ARG A 22 13.61 -15.14 8.75
C ARG A 22 12.73 -16.36 8.45
N ARG A 23 13.35 -17.42 7.89
CA ARG A 23 12.64 -18.64 7.44
C ARG A 23 11.75 -19.29 8.48
N PRO A 24 12.15 -19.44 9.77
CA PRO A 24 11.30 -20.07 10.77
C PRO A 24 9.94 -19.39 10.93
N PHE A 25 9.92 -18.04 10.91
CA PHE A 25 8.67 -17.27 11.02
C PHE A 25 7.75 -17.51 9.83
N ILE A 26 8.32 -17.66 8.63
CA ILE A 26 7.57 -17.91 7.40
C ILE A 26 7.00 -19.32 7.39
N PHE A 27 7.80 -20.31 7.75
CA PHE A 27 7.41 -21.74 7.74
C PHE A 27 6.31 -22.09 8.74
N VAL A 28 6.25 -21.38 9.86
CA VAL A 28 5.18 -21.55 10.84
C VAL A 28 4.01 -20.62 10.54
N GLY A 29 4.31 -19.35 10.23
CA GLY A 29 3.28 -18.33 10.07
C GLY A 29 2.42 -18.51 8.82
N ALA A 30 2.99 -18.87 7.67
CA ALA A 30 2.23 -18.97 6.44
C ALA A 30 1.24 -20.15 6.42
N PRO A 31 1.60 -21.40 6.82
CA PRO A 31 0.61 -22.47 6.91
C PRO A 31 -0.48 -22.20 7.95
N LEU A 32 -0.12 -21.61 9.08
CA LEU A 32 -1.10 -21.27 10.11
C LEU A 32 -2.07 -20.18 9.61
N ALA A 33 -1.56 -19.17 8.90
CA ALA A 33 -2.41 -18.17 8.24
C ALA A 33 -3.34 -18.80 7.19
N ALA A 34 -2.83 -19.72 6.37
CA ALA A 34 -3.62 -20.43 5.37
C ALA A 34 -4.79 -21.21 6.00
N THR A 35 -4.57 -21.85 7.17
CA THR A 35 -5.62 -22.56 7.89
C THR A 35 -6.75 -21.62 8.31
N PHE A 36 -6.43 -20.50 8.95
CA PHE A 36 -7.45 -19.51 9.32
C PHE A 36 -8.12 -18.89 8.10
N PHE A 37 -7.39 -18.68 7.00
CA PHE A 37 -7.93 -18.13 5.76
C PHE A 37 -9.02 -19.04 5.17
N ILE A 38 -8.83 -20.36 5.14
CA ILE A 38 -9.83 -21.35 4.67
C ILE A 38 -11.06 -21.40 5.60
N LEU A 39 -10.88 -21.13 6.90
CA LEU A 39 -11.97 -21.15 7.86
C LEU A 39 -12.91 -19.94 7.74
N ILE A 40 -12.41 -18.78 7.29
CA ILE A 40 -13.20 -17.53 7.19
C ILE A 40 -14.55 -17.75 6.48
N PRO A 41 -14.63 -18.28 5.25
CA PRO A 41 -15.91 -18.40 4.54
C PRO A 41 -16.85 -19.48 5.13
N ARG A 42 -16.36 -20.32 6.03
CA ARG A 42 -17.14 -21.38 6.67
C ARG A 42 -17.83 -20.94 7.96
N MET A 43 -17.43 -19.79 8.51
CA MET A 43 -17.99 -19.27 9.76
C MET A 43 -19.32 -18.56 9.50
N GLN A 44 -20.42 -19.12 10.06
CA GLN A 44 -21.74 -18.52 9.96
C GLN A 44 -22.03 -17.51 11.08
N ALA A 45 -21.48 -17.75 12.28
CA ALA A 45 -21.65 -16.85 13.41
C ALA A 45 -20.67 -15.67 13.36
N ILE A 46 -21.18 -14.46 13.48
CA ILE A 46 -20.38 -13.22 13.44
C ILE A 46 -19.21 -13.23 14.44
N PRO A 47 -19.39 -13.64 15.73
CA PRO A 47 -18.27 -13.70 16.67
C PRO A 47 -17.16 -14.67 16.23
N ALA A 48 -17.52 -15.85 15.71
CA ALA A 48 -16.55 -16.82 15.22
C ALA A 48 -15.81 -16.32 13.98
N LEU A 49 -16.52 -15.68 13.04
CA LEU A 49 -15.94 -15.01 11.89
C LEU A 49 -14.91 -13.95 12.33
N MET A 50 -15.27 -13.08 13.27
CA MET A 50 -14.39 -12.04 13.79
C MET A 50 -13.13 -12.61 14.42
N VAL A 51 -13.25 -13.69 15.21
CA VAL A 51 -12.09 -14.38 15.80
C VAL A 51 -11.17 -14.92 14.69
N CYS A 52 -11.73 -15.61 13.68
CA CYS A 52 -10.95 -16.15 12.56
C CYS A 52 -10.21 -15.02 11.79
N VAL A 53 -10.89 -13.92 11.49
CA VAL A 53 -10.28 -12.77 10.79
C VAL A 53 -9.18 -12.13 11.63
N ILE A 54 -9.42 -11.89 12.93
CA ILE A 54 -8.43 -11.31 13.84
C ILE A 54 -7.21 -12.20 13.93
N MET A 55 -7.38 -13.52 14.10
CA MET A 55 -6.29 -14.49 14.16
C MET A 55 -5.52 -14.54 12.84
N TYR A 56 -6.21 -14.55 11.70
CA TYR A 56 -5.57 -14.50 10.38
C TYR A 56 -4.70 -13.24 10.22
N VAL A 57 -5.24 -12.05 10.50
CA VAL A 57 -4.50 -10.78 10.38
C VAL A 57 -3.34 -10.70 11.38
N PHE A 58 -3.52 -11.22 12.59
CA PHE A 58 -2.46 -11.31 13.59
C PHE A 58 -1.31 -12.20 13.08
N ILE A 59 -1.62 -13.43 12.65
CA ILE A 59 -0.62 -14.37 12.14
C ILE A 59 0.07 -13.80 10.88
N MET A 60 -0.66 -13.18 9.96
CA MET A 60 -0.09 -12.49 8.81
C MET A 60 0.93 -11.41 9.24
N SER A 61 0.69 -10.69 10.32
CA SER A 61 1.62 -9.66 10.80
C SER A 61 2.90 -10.25 11.41
N THR A 62 2.90 -11.50 11.85
CA THR A 62 4.08 -12.16 12.45
C THR A 62 5.17 -12.50 11.42
N TRP A 63 4.80 -12.90 10.22
CA TRP A 63 5.74 -13.35 9.19
C TRP A 63 5.90 -12.38 8.00
N ARG A 64 4.97 -11.44 7.79
CA ARG A 64 5.05 -10.48 6.69
C ARG A 64 6.31 -9.61 6.77
N SER A 65 6.65 -9.10 7.96
CA SER A 65 7.86 -8.30 8.14
C SER A 65 9.15 -9.10 7.88
N PRO A 66 9.32 -10.33 8.42
CA PRO A 66 10.42 -11.23 8.02
C PRO A 66 10.51 -11.50 6.51
N VAL A 67 9.39 -11.72 5.82
CA VAL A 67 9.40 -11.92 4.34
C VAL A 67 9.93 -10.70 3.61
N VAL A 68 9.44 -9.51 3.93
CA VAL A 68 9.91 -8.26 3.28
C VAL A 68 11.39 -8.01 3.57
N ALA A 69 11.84 -8.31 4.79
CA ALA A 69 13.25 -8.14 5.17
C ALA A 69 14.19 -9.18 4.54
N LEU A 70 13.67 -10.29 4.04
CA LEU A 70 14.47 -11.34 3.40
C LEU A 70 15.18 -10.85 2.14
N MET A 71 14.52 -9.98 1.35
CA MET A 71 15.10 -9.43 0.12
C MET A 71 16.38 -8.63 0.35
N PRO A 72 16.40 -7.58 1.21
CA PRO A 72 17.62 -6.83 1.45
C PRO A 72 18.71 -7.64 2.19
N ASP A 73 18.33 -8.71 2.92
CA ASP A 73 19.26 -9.61 3.57
C ASP A 73 20.02 -10.52 2.57
N LEU A 74 19.35 -10.90 1.47
CA LEU A 74 19.90 -11.79 0.44
C LEU A 74 20.47 -11.03 -0.77
N THR A 75 20.12 -9.75 -0.94
CA THR A 75 20.51 -8.98 -2.13
C THR A 75 21.68 -8.04 -1.81
N PRO A 76 22.77 -8.07 -2.62
CA PRO A 76 23.87 -7.12 -2.48
C PRO A 76 23.37 -5.65 -2.55
N PRO A 77 24.01 -4.71 -1.81
CA PRO A 77 23.55 -3.32 -1.75
C PRO A 77 23.34 -2.65 -3.10
N LYS A 78 24.21 -2.95 -4.07
CA LYS A 78 24.13 -2.41 -5.45
C LYS A 78 22.89 -2.84 -6.23
N LEU A 79 22.33 -4.03 -5.93
CA LEU A 79 21.19 -4.63 -6.64
C LEU A 79 19.87 -4.52 -5.86
N ARG A 80 19.85 -3.91 -4.68
CA ARG A 80 18.65 -3.81 -3.84
C ARG A 80 17.50 -3.06 -4.50
N SER A 81 17.81 -2.04 -5.31
CA SER A 81 16.79 -1.28 -6.05
C SER A 81 16.10 -2.16 -7.10
N GLU A 82 16.89 -2.95 -7.85
CA GLU A 82 16.36 -3.89 -8.85
C GLU A 82 15.57 -5.01 -8.18
N GLY A 83 16.08 -5.57 -7.07
CA GLY A 83 15.37 -6.56 -6.27
C GLY A 83 14.03 -6.04 -5.75
N ASN A 84 13.97 -4.80 -5.29
CA ASN A 84 12.73 -4.17 -4.85
C ASN A 84 11.74 -3.97 -6.01
N ALA A 85 12.22 -3.60 -7.19
CA ALA A 85 11.38 -3.47 -8.38
C ALA A 85 10.75 -4.81 -8.78
N ILE A 86 11.52 -5.90 -8.75
CA ILE A 86 11.01 -7.26 -9.03
C ILE A 86 9.95 -7.69 -8.02
N ILE A 87 10.16 -7.43 -6.71
CA ILE A 87 9.18 -7.75 -5.67
C ILE A 87 7.88 -6.98 -5.86
N ASN A 88 7.98 -5.68 -6.17
CA ASN A 88 6.78 -4.88 -6.42
C ASN A 88 6.03 -5.34 -7.68
N LEU A 89 6.76 -5.69 -8.74
CA LEU A 89 6.15 -6.22 -9.96
C LEU A 89 5.44 -7.56 -9.71
N THR A 90 6.13 -8.52 -9.07
CA THR A 90 5.53 -9.82 -8.72
C THR A 90 4.38 -9.68 -7.74
N GLY A 91 4.48 -8.77 -6.76
CA GLY A 91 3.40 -8.42 -5.86
C GLY A 91 2.18 -7.85 -6.58
N GLY A 92 2.41 -6.97 -7.57
CA GLY A 92 1.35 -6.42 -8.42
C GLY A 92 0.65 -7.50 -9.27
N ILE A 93 1.42 -8.39 -9.89
CA ILE A 93 0.88 -9.53 -10.65
C ILE A 93 0.06 -10.45 -9.73
N GLY A 94 0.60 -10.80 -8.56
CA GLY A 94 -0.12 -11.60 -7.57
C GLY A 94 -1.41 -10.93 -7.08
N GLY A 95 -1.38 -9.62 -6.89
CA GLY A 95 -2.56 -8.81 -6.55
C GLY A 95 -3.64 -8.86 -7.62
N LEU A 96 -3.27 -8.75 -8.90
CA LEU A 96 -4.20 -8.90 -10.04
C LEU A 96 -4.79 -10.30 -10.11
N ILE A 97 -3.96 -11.35 -10.00
CA ILE A 97 -4.44 -12.74 -9.99
C ILE A 97 -5.45 -12.94 -8.84
N GLY A 98 -5.12 -12.45 -7.63
CA GLY A 98 -6.01 -12.52 -6.47
C GLY A 98 -7.32 -11.74 -6.68
N MET A 99 -7.25 -10.57 -7.31
CA MET A 99 -8.42 -9.74 -7.63
C MET A 99 -9.36 -10.42 -8.63
N PHE A 100 -8.82 -11.09 -9.64
CA PHE A 100 -9.60 -11.78 -10.66
C PHE A 100 -9.93 -13.24 -10.32
N ALA A 101 -9.44 -13.77 -9.19
CA ALA A 101 -9.61 -15.17 -8.81
C ALA A 101 -11.08 -15.62 -8.79
N GLY A 102 -11.98 -14.80 -8.23
CA GLY A 102 -13.43 -15.08 -8.23
C GLY A 102 -13.99 -15.16 -9.65
N THR A 103 -13.70 -14.16 -10.48
CA THR A 103 -14.16 -14.13 -11.88
C THR A 103 -13.63 -15.31 -12.69
N LEU A 104 -12.35 -15.69 -12.52
CA LEU A 104 -11.75 -16.83 -13.18
C LEU A 104 -12.42 -18.15 -12.76
N LEU A 105 -12.72 -18.32 -11.48
CA LEU A 105 -13.40 -19.50 -10.97
C LEU A 105 -14.83 -19.61 -11.54
N CYS A 106 -15.58 -18.50 -11.59
CA CYS A 106 -16.89 -18.48 -12.22
C CYS A 106 -16.81 -18.89 -13.70
N LEU A 107 -15.80 -18.41 -14.42
CA LEU A 107 -15.63 -18.66 -15.86
C LEU A 107 -15.21 -20.10 -16.16
N VAL A 108 -14.36 -20.70 -15.33
CA VAL A 108 -13.85 -22.05 -15.52
C VAL A 108 -14.79 -23.12 -15.01
N PHE A 109 -15.44 -22.92 -13.86
CA PHE A 109 -16.26 -23.91 -13.19
C PHE A 109 -17.77 -23.65 -13.33
N GLY A 110 -18.18 -22.53 -13.95
CA GLY A 110 -19.59 -22.19 -14.17
C GLY A 110 -20.35 -21.81 -12.91
N PHE A 111 -19.66 -21.34 -11.86
CA PHE A 111 -20.33 -20.88 -10.63
C PHE A 111 -21.21 -19.66 -10.88
N ASP A 112 -22.36 -19.58 -10.20
CA ASP A 112 -23.21 -18.40 -10.25
C ASP A 112 -22.64 -17.31 -9.33
N SER A 113 -22.08 -16.26 -9.96
CA SER A 113 -21.49 -15.14 -9.23
C SER A 113 -22.51 -14.32 -8.44
N LYS A 114 -23.80 -14.36 -8.80
CA LYS A 114 -24.87 -13.70 -8.03
C LYS A 114 -25.15 -14.42 -6.71
N LEU A 115 -25.00 -15.73 -6.68
CA LEU A 115 -25.13 -16.56 -5.47
C LEU A 115 -23.84 -16.61 -4.66
N ASN A 116 -22.75 -16.01 -5.18
CA ASN A 116 -21.40 -16.03 -4.57
C ASN A 116 -20.87 -17.46 -4.29
N GLU A 117 -21.20 -18.41 -5.14
CA GLU A 117 -20.78 -19.81 -5.01
C GLU A 117 -19.26 -20.00 -5.07
N GLU A 118 -18.56 -19.08 -5.76
CA GLU A 118 -17.11 -19.09 -5.90
C GLU A 118 -16.36 -18.73 -4.60
N ARG A 119 -17.01 -18.06 -3.64
CA ARG A 119 -16.33 -17.53 -2.44
C ARG A 119 -15.47 -18.55 -1.70
N PRO A 120 -15.95 -19.72 -1.29
CA PRO A 120 -15.14 -20.69 -0.55
C PRO A 120 -13.91 -21.13 -1.35
N TYR A 121 -14.04 -21.26 -2.66
CA TYR A 121 -12.97 -21.72 -3.55
C TYR A 121 -11.90 -20.66 -3.76
N VAL A 122 -12.24 -19.37 -3.76
CA VAL A 122 -11.25 -18.27 -3.77
C VAL A 122 -10.36 -18.33 -2.54
N PHE A 123 -10.92 -18.60 -1.37
CA PHE A 123 -10.14 -18.74 -0.13
C PHE A 123 -9.25 -19.99 -0.15
N ILE A 124 -9.75 -21.10 -0.69
CA ILE A 124 -8.94 -22.34 -0.86
C ILE A 124 -7.79 -22.07 -1.85
N LEU A 125 -8.06 -21.43 -2.98
CA LEU A 125 -7.04 -21.08 -3.98
C LEU A 125 -5.96 -20.20 -3.36
N GLY A 126 -6.34 -19.15 -2.61
CA GLY A 126 -5.40 -18.27 -1.93
C GLY A 126 -4.53 -19.00 -0.90
N ALA A 127 -5.12 -19.93 -0.13
CA ALA A 127 -4.38 -20.76 0.81
C ALA A 127 -3.39 -21.70 0.10
N VAL A 128 -3.78 -22.33 -1.01
CA VAL A 128 -2.91 -23.19 -1.83
C VAL A 128 -1.73 -22.37 -2.36
N VAL A 129 -1.97 -21.19 -2.92
CA VAL A 129 -0.90 -20.29 -3.41
C VAL A 129 0.04 -19.89 -2.28
N MET A 130 -0.47 -19.60 -1.08
CA MET A 130 0.34 -19.26 0.09
C MET A 130 1.25 -20.41 0.52
N ILE A 131 0.73 -21.66 0.55
CA ILE A 131 1.50 -22.85 0.88
C ILE A 131 2.53 -23.14 -0.21
N LEU A 132 2.15 -23.09 -1.49
CA LEU A 132 3.08 -23.27 -2.61
C LEU A 132 4.21 -22.25 -2.59
N GLY A 133 3.92 -20.97 -2.36
CA GLY A 133 4.93 -19.92 -2.20
C GLY A 133 5.88 -20.21 -1.04
N THR A 134 5.36 -20.72 0.08
CA THR A 134 6.19 -21.14 1.22
C THR A 134 7.09 -22.32 0.88
N LEU A 135 6.59 -23.31 0.13
CA LEU A 135 7.38 -24.45 -0.32
C LEU A 135 8.48 -24.02 -1.30
N VAL A 136 8.15 -23.17 -2.27
CA VAL A 136 9.15 -22.61 -3.21
C VAL A 136 10.25 -21.89 -2.42
N LEU A 137 9.90 -21.06 -1.45
CA LEU A 137 10.87 -20.40 -0.58
C LEU A 137 11.71 -21.43 0.21
N ALA A 138 11.09 -22.49 0.70
CA ALA A 138 11.79 -23.55 1.44
C ALA A 138 12.85 -24.28 0.61
N PHE A 139 12.56 -24.58 -0.65
CA PHE A 139 13.46 -25.34 -1.51
C PHE A 139 14.51 -24.46 -2.21
N PHE A 140 14.12 -23.30 -2.68
CA PHE A 140 14.97 -22.47 -3.55
C PHE A 140 15.73 -21.36 -2.81
N VAL A 141 15.20 -20.84 -1.69
CA VAL A 141 15.85 -19.75 -0.95
C VAL A 141 16.60 -20.29 0.24
N LYS A 142 17.93 -20.28 0.18
CA LYS A 142 18.80 -20.66 1.30
C LYS A 142 19.29 -19.42 2.02
N GLU A 143 18.82 -19.19 3.24
CA GLU A 143 19.35 -18.17 4.13
C GLU A 143 20.65 -18.73 4.79
N PRO A 144 21.74 -17.96 4.84
CA PRO A 144 22.97 -18.40 5.51
C PRO A 144 22.72 -18.74 6.98
N ASP A 145 23.38 -19.80 7.49
CA ASP A 145 23.25 -20.17 8.89
C ASP A 145 23.69 -18.99 9.77
N SER A 146 22.73 -18.44 10.51
CA SER A 146 22.95 -17.26 11.34
C SER A 146 23.80 -17.55 12.57
N ARG A 147 23.99 -18.84 12.95
CA ARG A 147 24.87 -19.26 14.04
C ARG A 147 26.34 -19.18 13.68
N LEU A 148 26.68 -19.36 12.38
CA LEU A 148 28.04 -19.30 11.86
C LEU A 148 28.53 -17.87 11.60
N ARG A 149 27.60 -16.92 11.55
CA ARG A 149 27.87 -15.49 11.43
C ARG A 149 28.05 -14.85 12.82
N GLY A 150 28.79 -15.53 13.70
CA GLY A 150 29.12 -15.03 15.03
C GLY A 150 29.65 -13.60 14.98
N ASP A 151 29.01 -12.74 15.73
CA ASP A 151 29.47 -11.46 16.34
C ASP A 151 30.25 -10.40 15.51
N LYS A 152 30.57 -10.63 14.24
CA LYS A 152 31.31 -9.65 13.44
C LYS A 152 30.43 -8.62 12.70
N ALA A 153 29.11 -8.79 12.67
CA ALA A 153 28.20 -7.83 12.03
C ALA A 153 27.23 -7.13 13.00
N GLY A 154 27.25 -7.48 14.27
CA GLY A 154 26.31 -6.99 15.30
C GLY A 154 26.87 -6.01 16.31
N SER A 155 28.19 -5.83 16.36
CA SER A 155 28.82 -4.87 17.27
C SER A 155 29.35 -3.63 16.55
N TYR A 156 28.55 -3.08 15.64
CA TYR A 156 28.75 -1.68 15.31
C TYR A 156 28.05 -0.87 16.40
N ASN A 157 28.84 -0.47 17.40
CA ASN A 157 28.57 0.51 18.47
C ASN A 157 27.16 1.15 18.41
N THR A 158 26.17 0.44 18.95
CA THR A 158 24.78 0.91 19.00
C THR A 158 24.65 2.18 19.88
N GLU A 159 25.60 2.41 20.81
CA GLU A 159 25.63 3.62 21.63
C GLU A 159 26.23 4.81 20.88
N LYS A 160 27.34 4.64 20.20
CA LYS A 160 27.93 5.70 19.34
C LYS A 160 27.01 6.02 18.15
N ALA A 161 26.34 5.05 17.56
CA ALA A 161 25.33 5.29 16.52
C ALA A 161 24.14 6.07 17.07
N LYS A 162 23.67 5.76 18.29
CA LYS A 162 22.57 6.49 18.94
C LYS A 162 22.95 7.90 19.37
N GLU A 163 24.19 8.11 19.83
CA GLU A 163 24.70 9.45 20.16
C GLU A 163 24.93 10.27 18.90
N THR A 164 25.55 9.71 17.88
CA THR A 164 25.72 10.37 16.57
C THR A 164 24.38 10.63 15.89
N GLU A 165 23.41 9.75 16.05
CA GLU A 165 22.03 9.94 15.54
C GLU A 165 21.29 11.02 16.33
N LYS A 166 21.45 11.08 17.66
CA LYS A 166 20.91 12.17 18.50
C LYS A 166 21.60 13.52 18.22
N GLU A 167 22.89 13.55 17.99
CA GLU A 167 23.60 14.78 17.64
C GLU A 167 23.26 15.23 16.21
N LYS A 168 23.17 14.31 15.25
CA LYS A 168 22.66 14.60 13.89
C LYS A 168 21.21 15.07 13.91
N LEU A 169 20.34 14.47 14.73
CA LEU A 169 18.96 14.92 14.94
C LEU A 169 18.86 16.32 15.58
N LYS A 170 19.81 16.68 16.48
CA LYS A 170 19.90 18.03 17.05
C LYS A 170 20.45 19.06 16.05
N ALA A 171 21.40 18.69 15.22
CA ALA A 171 22.03 19.57 14.22
C ALA A 171 21.11 19.90 13.02
N MET A 172 20.04 19.15 12.81
CA MET A 172 19.20 19.22 11.61
C MET A 172 17.79 19.70 11.95
N LYS A 173 17.66 20.92 12.45
CA LYS A 173 16.35 21.59 12.56
C LYS A 173 15.89 21.95 11.15
N LEU A 174 14.80 21.31 10.66
CA LEU A 174 14.09 21.81 9.49
C LEU A 174 13.71 23.27 9.72
N GLY A 175 13.90 24.11 8.73
CA GLY A 175 13.40 25.47 8.74
C GLY A 175 11.90 25.50 9.00
N SER A 176 11.42 26.56 9.62
CA SER A 176 9.98 26.71 9.93
C SER A 176 9.07 26.52 8.69
N ALA A 177 9.53 26.97 7.52
CA ALA A 177 8.82 26.88 6.26
C ALA A 177 8.80 25.44 5.69
N GLU A 178 9.91 24.70 5.81
CA GLU A 178 10.02 23.29 5.39
C GLU A 178 9.16 22.39 6.28
N ARG A 179 9.18 22.64 7.60
CA ARG A 179 8.32 21.92 8.56
C ARG A 179 6.84 22.13 8.25
N LYS A 180 6.44 23.34 7.89
CA LYS A 180 5.07 23.66 7.47
C LYS A 180 4.71 22.89 6.19
N SER A 181 5.58 22.90 5.18
CA SER A 181 5.39 22.13 3.95
C SER A 181 5.26 20.64 4.20
N LEU A 182 6.07 20.07 5.10
CA LEU A 182 5.99 18.67 5.49
C LEU A 182 4.64 18.33 6.13
N ILE A 183 4.19 19.12 7.11
CA ILE A 183 2.90 18.91 7.80
C ILE A 183 1.75 18.93 6.79
N PHE A 184 1.72 19.91 5.88
CA PHE A 184 0.70 19.98 4.84
C PHE A 184 0.79 18.82 3.84
N MET A 185 2.00 18.34 3.53
CA MET A 185 2.17 17.16 2.67
C MET A 185 1.68 15.88 3.36
N LEU A 186 1.97 15.70 4.64
CA LEU A 186 1.47 14.55 5.42
C LEU A 186 -0.07 14.60 5.57
N ALA A 187 -0.64 15.80 5.77
CA ALA A 187 -2.09 16.00 5.76
C ALA A 187 -2.70 15.69 4.37
N THR A 188 -2.03 16.08 3.28
CA THR A 188 -2.42 15.70 1.92
C THR A 188 -2.50 14.19 1.77
N LEU A 189 -1.46 13.46 2.21
CA LEU A 189 -1.42 12.01 2.17
C LEU A 189 -2.55 11.39 3.00
N PHE A 190 -2.78 11.92 4.20
CA PHE A 190 -3.83 11.43 5.07
C PHE A 190 -5.21 11.53 4.40
N PHE A 191 -5.61 12.71 3.93
CA PHE A 191 -6.90 12.90 3.28
C PHE A 191 -7.03 12.14 1.96
N LEU A 192 -5.97 12.10 1.15
CA LEU A 192 -5.92 11.29 -0.07
C LEU A 192 -6.20 9.82 0.24
N PHE A 193 -5.47 9.25 1.20
CA PHE A 193 -5.62 7.83 1.54
C PHE A 193 -6.91 7.54 2.30
N VAL A 194 -7.51 8.50 3.02
CA VAL A 194 -8.86 8.37 3.56
C VAL A 194 -9.87 8.18 2.43
N GLY A 195 -9.83 9.00 1.39
CA GLY A 195 -10.72 8.85 0.23
C GLY A 195 -10.46 7.53 -0.52
N ALA A 196 -9.22 7.25 -0.88
CA ALA A 196 -8.83 6.07 -1.66
C ALA A 196 -9.15 4.74 -0.95
N ASN A 197 -8.85 4.63 0.35
CA ASN A 197 -9.16 3.42 1.12
C ASN A 197 -10.67 3.24 1.35
N SER A 198 -11.43 4.32 1.49
CA SER A 198 -12.90 4.22 1.57
C SER A 198 -13.49 3.63 0.30
N ILE A 199 -12.99 4.04 -0.88
CA ILE A 199 -13.40 3.44 -2.16
C ILE A 199 -13.04 1.96 -2.19
N GLN A 200 -11.78 1.60 -1.94
CA GLN A 200 -11.34 0.21 -2.01
C GLN A 200 -12.12 -0.70 -1.05
N THR A 201 -12.46 -0.21 0.14
CA THR A 201 -13.15 -1.00 1.15
C THR A 201 -14.64 -1.17 0.85
N PHE A 202 -15.30 -0.12 0.37
CA PHE A 202 -16.75 -0.10 0.27
C PHE A 202 -17.30 -0.16 -1.15
N PHE A 203 -16.45 -0.15 -2.18
CA PHE A 203 -16.89 -0.17 -3.57
C PHE A 203 -17.69 -1.42 -3.93
N ALA A 204 -17.30 -2.60 -3.43
CA ALA A 204 -18.04 -3.83 -3.69
C ALA A 204 -19.46 -3.80 -3.09
N LEU A 205 -19.60 -3.22 -1.88
CA LEU A 205 -20.89 -3.03 -1.23
C LEU A 205 -21.74 -1.97 -1.96
N PHE A 206 -21.13 -0.89 -2.40
CA PHE A 206 -21.77 0.10 -3.27
C PHE A 206 -22.27 -0.53 -4.58
N ALA A 207 -21.43 -1.34 -5.24
CA ALA A 207 -21.80 -2.00 -6.48
C ALA A 207 -22.97 -2.99 -6.29
N ALA A 208 -22.99 -3.70 -5.17
CA ALA A 208 -24.08 -4.62 -4.84
C ALA A 208 -25.39 -3.87 -4.50
N GLU A 209 -25.35 -2.81 -3.69
CA GLU A 209 -26.55 -2.10 -3.22
C GLU A 209 -27.12 -1.13 -4.28
N VAL A 210 -26.25 -0.42 -5.00
CA VAL A 210 -26.67 0.70 -5.86
C VAL A 210 -26.69 0.33 -7.34
N LEU A 211 -25.76 -0.56 -7.77
CA LEU A 211 -25.64 -0.97 -9.17
C LEU A 211 -26.25 -2.33 -9.46
N ASP A 212 -26.75 -3.05 -8.44
CA ASP A 212 -27.24 -4.43 -8.54
C ASP A 212 -26.24 -5.37 -9.21
N LYS A 213 -24.96 -5.23 -8.83
CA LYS A 213 -23.84 -6.00 -9.35
C LYS A 213 -23.35 -7.05 -8.36
N SER A 214 -22.97 -8.23 -8.86
CA SER A 214 -22.35 -9.26 -8.04
C SER A 214 -20.99 -8.81 -7.50
N THR A 215 -20.50 -9.48 -6.45
CA THR A 215 -19.17 -9.22 -5.87
C THR A 215 -18.05 -9.43 -6.92
N SER A 216 -18.21 -10.43 -7.80
CA SER A 216 -17.25 -10.69 -8.88
C SER A 216 -17.24 -9.58 -9.92
N GLU A 217 -18.41 -9.06 -10.32
CA GLU A 217 -18.49 -7.90 -11.23
C GLU A 217 -17.88 -6.64 -10.61
N ALA A 218 -18.15 -6.38 -9.34
CA ALA A 218 -17.56 -5.26 -8.61
C ALA A 218 -16.03 -5.36 -8.55
N THR A 219 -15.50 -6.57 -8.33
CA THR A 219 -14.07 -6.84 -8.31
C THR A 219 -13.44 -6.64 -9.70
N LEU A 220 -14.16 -7.04 -10.77
CA LEU A 220 -13.73 -6.79 -12.15
C LEU A 220 -13.66 -5.28 -12.43
N MET A 221 -14.63 -4.50 -11.98
CA MET A 221 -14.62 -3.04 -12.11
C MET A 221 -13.41 -2.42 -11.41
N LEU A 222 -13.09 -2.85 -10.17
CA LEU A 222 -11.86 -2.43 -9.48
C LEU A 222 -10.59 -2.91 -10.20
N GLY A 223 -10.67 -4.07 -10.88
CA GLY A 223 -9.59 -4.57 -11.74
C GLY A 223 -9.26 -3.64 -12.90
N VAL A 224 -10.28 -3.05 -13.55
CA VAL A 224 -10.09 -2.04 -14.60
C VAL A 224 -9.34 -0.82 -14.05
N PHE A 225 -9.71 -0.35 -12.85
CA PHE A 225 -8.97 0.71 -12.15
C PHE A 225 -7.50 0.32 -11.89
N GLY A 226 -7.27 -0.93 -11.43
CA GLY A 226 -5.92 -1.46 -11.19
C GLY A 226 -5.08 -1.54 -12.46
N LEU A 227 -5.64 -2.02 -13.57
CA LEU A 227 -4.97 -2.10 -14.87
C LEU A 227 -4.63 -0.72 -15.42
N ALA A 228 -5.55 0.23 -15.33
CA ALA A 228 -5.32 1.62 -15.73
C ALA A 228 -4.21 2.26 -14.87
N SER A 229 -4.17 1.97 -13.56
CA SER A 229 -3.10 2.39 -12.66
C SER A 229 -1.75 1.82 -13.12
N MET A 230 -1.66 0.53 -13.42
CA MET A 230 -0.41 -0.08 -13.88
C MET A 230 0.07 0.54 -15.21
N ALA A 231 -0.81 0.71 -16.17
CA ALA A 231 -0.48 1.32 -17.46
C ALA A 231 0.04 2.75 -17.32
N ALA A 232 -0.51 3.51 -16.36
CA ALA A 232 -0.12 4.89 -16.09
C ALA A 232 1.16 5.03 -15.23
N ALA A 233 1.69 3.97 -14.62
CA ALA A 233 2.80 4.05 -13.67
C ALA A 233 4.07 4.66 -14.29
N ILE A 234 4.49 4.19 -15.47
CA ILE A 234 5.66 4.71 -16.18
C ILE A 234 5.44 6.15 -16.67
N PRO A 235 4.33 6.48 -17.37
CA PRO A 235 4.01 7.85 -17.73
C PRO A 235 3.99 8.80 -16.53
N ALA A 236 3.39 8.39 -15.41
CA ALA A 236 3.28 9.20 -14.20
C ALA A 236 4.65 9.59 -13.63
N GLY A 237 5.60 8.65 -13.61
CA GLY A 237 6.98 8.93 -13.19
C GLY A 237 7.70 9.91 -14.12
N LYS A 238 7.62 9.68 -15.44
CA LYS A 238 8.24 10.55 -16.45
C LYS A 238 7.63 11.97 -16.43
N CYS A 239 6.31 12.08 -16.30
CA CYS A 239 5.63 13.37 -16.20
C CYS A 239 6.00 14.10 -14.90
N GLY A 240 6.14 13.37 -13.78
CA GLY A 240 6.56 13.95 -12.51
C GLY A 240 7.94 14.59 -12.55
N THR A 241 8.90 13.94 -13.22
CA THR A 241 10.24 14.51 -13.42
C THR A 241 10.26 15.67 -14.42
N LYS A 242 9.43 15.65 -15.46
CA LYS A 242 9.41 16.66 -16.52
C LYS A 242 8.62 17.92 -16.14
N TYR A 243 7.45 17.76 -15.54
CA TYR A 243 6.50 18.87 -15.29
C TYR A 243 6.42 19.30 -13.83
N GLY A 244 7.10 18.55 -12.93
CA GLY A 244 7.09 18.77 -11.49
C GLY A 244 6.11 17.84 -10.75
N ARG A 245 6.56 17.29 -9.64
CA ARG A 245 5.81 16.28 -8.86
C ARG A 245 4.53 16.83 -8.24
N LYS A 246 4.61 18.04 -7.68
CA LYS A 246 3.44 18.72 -7.10
C LYS A 246 2.32 18.90 -8.12
N LYS A 247 2.66 19.34 -9.37
CA LYS A 247 1.68 19.52 -10.43
C LYS A 247 0.98 18.20 -10.79
N MET A 248 1.72 17.09 -10.83
CA MET A 248 1.16 15.77 -11.10
C MET A 248 0.22 15.29 -9.98
N ILE A 249 0.57 15.54 -8.73
CA ILE A 249 -0.32 15.23 -7.58
C ILE A 249 -1.60 16.07 -7.68
N VAL A 250 -1.50 17.36 -7.95
CA VAL A 250 -2.66 18.25 -8.10
C VAL A 250 -3.55 17.82 -9.26
N SER A 251 -2.97 17.51 -10.44
CA SER A 251 -3.75 17.05 -11.61
C SER A 251 -4.49 15.74 -11.34
N GLY A 252 -3.84 14.79 -10.65
CA GLY A 252 -4.47 13.53 -10.25
C GLY A 252 -5.61 13.74 -9.25
N LEU A 253 -5.42 14.58 -8.23
CA LEU A 253 -6.46 14.91 -7.26
C LEU A 253 -7.66 15.63 -7.94
N LEU A 254 -7.40 16.55 -8.86
CA LEU A 254 -8.46 17.21 -9.64
C LEU A 254 -9.24 16.20 -10.48
N ALA A 255 -8.55 15.26 -11.14
CA ALA A 255 -9.21 14.19 -11.90
C ALA A 255 -10.12 13.34 -10.99
N PHE A 256 -9.68 12.98 -9.78
CA PHE A 256 -10.52 12.29 -8.82
C PHE A 256 -11.75 13.11 -8.42
N VAL A 257 -11.57 14.37 -8.04
CA VAL A 257 -12.68 15.25 -7.64
C VAL A 257 -13.70 15.36 -8.78
N LEU A 258 -13.23 15.62 -10.00
CA LEU A 258 -14.11 15.79 -11.16
C LEU A 258 -14.89 14.50 -11.48
N MET A 259 -14.22 13.36 -11.57
CA MET A 259 -14.86 12.09 -11.95
C MET A 259 -15.84 11.61 -10.89
N PHE A 260 -15.47 11.65 -9.61
CA PHE A 260 -16.35 11.21 -8.54
C PHE A 260 -17.54 12.15 -8.33
N SER A 261 -17.32 13.48 -8.42
CA SER A 261 -18.41 14.46 -8.35
C SER A 261 -19.35 14.36 -9.54
N ALA A 262 -18.81 14.17 -10.75
CA ALA A 262 -19.62 13.98 -11.95
C ALA A 262 -20.52 12.75 -11.83
N TYR A 263 -19.98 11.63 -11.32
CA TYR A 263 -20.79 10.44 -11.07
C TYR A 263 -21.85 10.67 -9.97
N ALA A 264 -21.50 11.35 -8.89
CA ALA A 264 -22.44 11.68 -7.80
C ALA A 264 -23.66 12.48 -8.28
N ILE A 265 -23.45 13.39 -9.24
CA ILE A 265 -24.49 14.26 -9.80
C ILE A 265 -25.33 13.50 -10.84
N THR A 266 -24.67 12.84 -11.79
CA THR A 266 -25.36 12.24 -12.94
C THR A 266 -25.98 10.88 -12.63
N LYS A 267 -25.35 10.10 -11.73
CA LYS A 267 -25.70 8.71 -11.38
C LYS A 267 -25.78 7.78 -12.60
N GLN A 268 -25.13 8.14 -13.69
CA GLN A 268 -25.17 7.40 -14.95
C GLN A 268 -24.14 6.27 -14.96
N MET A 269 -24.59 5.04 -15.16
CA MET A 269 -23.72 3.85 -15.15
C MET A 269 -22.58 3.93 -16.19
N TRP A 270 -22.83 4.50 -17.37
CA TRP A 270 -21.81 4.63 -18.41
C TRP A 270 -20.61 5.48 -17.98
N LEU A 271 -20.82 6.47 -17.08
CA LEU A 271 -19.75 7.34 -16.57
C LEU A 271 -18.84 6.60 -15.59
N MET A 272 -19.26 5.48 -15.01
CA MET A 272 -18.47 4.69 -14.09
C MET A 272 -17.19 4.14 -14.77
N TRP A 273 -17.28 3.66 -16.01
CA TRP A 273 -16.14 3.08 -16.72
C TRP A 273 -15.04 4.09 -17.01
N PRO A 274 -15.32 5.26 -17.61
CA PRO A 274 -14.32 6.33 -17.72
C PRO A 274 -13.77 6.77 -16.37
N ALA A 275 -14.60 6.86 -15.33
CA ALA A 275 -14.16 7.22 -14.00
C ALA A 275 -13.17 6.23 -13.39
N LEU A 276 -13.35 4.93 -13.62
CA LEU A 276 -12.41 3.89 -13.18
C LEU A 276 -11.08 3.98 -13.94
N VAL A 277 -11.09 4.18 -15.25
CA VAL A 277 -9.87 4.29 -16.06
C VAL A 277 -9.10 5.57 -15.73
N ILE A 278 -9.78 6.71 -15.74
CA ILE A 278 -9.15 8.02 -15.44
C ILE A 278 -8.71 8.04 -13.97
N GLY A 279 -9.54 7.51 -13.06
CA GLY A 279 -9.21 7.39 -11.65
C GLY A 279 -7.99 6.50 -11.42
N GLY A 280 -7.89 5.36 -12.12
CA GLY A 280 -6.72 4.49 -12.05
C GLY A 280 -5.44 5.19 -12.50
N ALA A 281 -5.49 5.89 -13.62
CA ALA A 281 -4.37 6.69 -14.10
C ALA A 281 -4.00 7.81 -13.09
N ALA A 282 -5.00 8.57 -12.62
CA ALA A 282 -4.83 9.62 -11.63
C ALA A 282 -4.19 9.11 -10.34
N ASN A 283 -4.58 7.92 -9.87
CA ASN A 283 -3.98 7.28 -8.71
C ASN A 283 -2.46 7.12 -8.86
N MET A 284 -1.96 6.71 -10.04
CA MET A 284 -0.52 6.59 -10.26
C MET A 284 0.17 7.94 -10.37
N PHE A 285 -0.46 8.95 -11.01
CA PHE A 285 0.09 10.31 -11.03
C PHE A 285 0.30 10.87 -9.62
N ILE A 286 -0.55 10.50 -8.68
CA ILE A 286 -0.42 10.88 -7.27
C ILE A 286 0.63 10.00 -6.58
N THR A 287 0.41 8.69 -6.55
CA THR A 287 1.16 7.75 -5.68
C THR A 287 2.64 7.69 -6.02
N VAL A 288 3.00 7.68 -7.31
CA VAL A 288 4.40 7.65 -7.76
C VAL A 288 5.16 8.93 -7.35
N ASN A 289 4.47 10.07 -7.29
CA ASN A 289 5.09 11.36 -7.03
C ASN A 289 5.05 11.80 -5.55
N THR A 290 4.20 11.19 -4.71
CA THR A 290 4.04 11.61 -3.30
C THR A 290 5.24 11.26 -2.42
N LEU A 291 5.74 10.02 -2.47
CA LEU A 291 6.87 9.60 -1.64
C LEU A 291 8.15 10.40 -1.99
N PRO A 292 8.55 10.52 -3.27
CA PRO A 292 9.71 11.34 -3.62
C PRO A 292 9.57 12.80 -3.17
N LEU A 293 8.37 13.41 -3.28
CA LEU A 293 8.14 14.78 -2.83
C LEU A 293 8.37 14.92 -1.30
N VAL A 294 7.88 13.96 -0.51
CA VAL A 294 8.11 13.93 0.94
C VAL A 294 9.60 13.81 1.27
N LEU A 295 10.33 12.96 0.54
CA LEU A 295 11.76 12.73 0.77
C LEU A 295 12.59 13.97 0.43
N GLU A 296 12.23 14.70 -0.63
CA GLU A 296 12.93 15.92 -1.03
C GLU A 296 12.74 17.09 -0.06
N ILE A 297 11.56 17.19 0.60
CA ILE A 297 11.35 18.16 1.69
C ILE A 297 12.35 17.88 2.84
N GLY A 298 12.68 16.63 3.09
CA GLY A 298 13.57 16.18 4.18
C GLY A 298 15.06 16.24 3.90
N GLY A 299 15.43 16.34 2.62
CA GLY A 299 16.81 16.18 2.18
C GLY A 299 17.33 14.73 2.22
N ILE A 300 18.41 14.47 1.47
CA ILE A 300 18.96 13.13 1.20
C ILE A 300 19.41 12.40 2.49
N GLU A 301 19.75 13.12 3.52
CA GLU A 301 20.30 12.54 4.76
C GLU A 301 19.26 11.90 5.69
N LYS A 302 17.94 12.20 5.49
CA LYS A 302 16.83 11.77 6.37
C LYS A 302 15.84 10.83 5.71
N VAL A 303 16.19 10.14 4.65
CA VAL A 303 15.28 9.27 3.87
C VAL A 303 14.49 8.31 4.77
N GLY A 304 15.12 7.65 5.73
CA GLY A 304 14.43 6.71 6.64
C GLY A 304 13.36 7.38 7.51
N THR A 305 13.65 8.54 8.09
CA THR A 305 12.71 9.28 8.95
C THR A 305 11.49 9.77 8.16
N PHE A 306 11.72 10.34 6.98
CA PHE A 306 10.64 10.86 6.13
C PHE A 306 9.81 9.76 5.50
N THR A 307 10.42 8.63 5.15
CA THR A 307 9.69 7.40 4.78
C THR A 307 8.82 6.93 5.94
N GLY A 308 9.33 6.99 7.17
CA GLY A 308 8.55 6.69 8.38
C GLY A 308 7.32 7.59 8.53
N TYR A 309 7.48 8.90 8.37
CA TYR A 309 6.36 9.86 8.41
C TYR A 309 5.34 9.60 7.29
N TYR A 310 5.81 9.32 6.08
CA TYR A 310 4.95 8.94 4.95
C TYR A 310 4.08 7.74 5.31
N TYR A 311 4.68 6.65 5.78
CA TYR A 311 3.92 5.45 6.14
C TYR A 311 3.03 5.65 7.36
N THR A 312 3.44 6.47 8.34
CA THR A 312 2.58 6.80 9.47
C THR A 312 1.31 7.51 9.00
N ALA A 313 1.42 8.50 8.12
CA ALA A 313 0.26 9.20 7.58
C ALA A 313 -0.66 8.26 6.77
N THR A 314 -0.09 7.45 5.88
CA THR A 314 -0.86 6.54 5.02
C THR A 314 -1.54 5.41 5.81
N PHE A 315 -0.85 4.80 6.78
CA PHE A 315 -1.44 3.75 7.62
C PHE A 315 -2.47 4.28 8.60
N SER A 316 -2.26 5.49 9.15
CA SER A 316 -3.30 6.14 9.97
C SER A 316 -4.57 6.35 9.15
N ALA A 317 -4.44 6.80 7.90
CA ALA A 317 -5.58 6.94 7.00
C ALA A 317 -6.28 5.61 6.70
N GLN A 318 -5.53 4.50 6.52
CA GLN A 318 -6.12 3.17 6.31
C GLN A 318 -7.00 2.71 7.49
N VAL A 319 -6.61 3.04 8.71
CA VAL A 319 -7.40 2.71 9.92
C VAL A 319 -8.61 3.63 10.05
N VAL A 320 -8.43 4.91 9.81
CA VAL A 320 -9.45 5.95 10.02
C VAL A 320 -10.51 5.94 8.90
N ALA A 321 -10.13 5.64 7.67
CA ALA A 321 -11.03 5.69 6.52
C ALA A 321 -12.29 4.83 6.66
N PRO A 322 -12.21 3.51 6.99
CA PRO A 322 -13.39 2.69 7.16
C PRO A 322 -14.28 3.16 8.31
N ILE A 323 -13.70 3.71 9.37
CA ILE A 323 -14.45 4.21 10.53
C ILE A 323 -15.22 5.47 10.15
N LEU A 324 -14.55 6.46 9.55
CA LEU A 324 -15.18 7.72 9.14
C LEU A 324 -16.28 7.48 8.12
N TYR A 325 -15.98 6.70 7.07
CA TYR A 325 -16.99 6.42 6.06
C TYR A 325 -18.12 5.52 6.59
N GLY A 326 -17.81 4.56 7.48
CA GLY A 326 -18.83 3.75 8.15
C GLY A 326 -19.86 4.59 8.90
N ILE A 327 -19.42 5.64 9.63
CA ILE A 327 -20.31 6.60 10.28
C ILE A 327 -21.16 7.34 9.23
N VAL A 328 -20.55 7.85 8.16
CA VAL A 328 -21.27 8.55 7.08
C VAL A 328 -22.31 7.63 6.42
N ARG A 329 -21.97 6.35 6.19
CA ARG A 329 -22.88 5.33 5.64
C ARG A 329 -24.09 5.11 6.54
N VAL A 330 -23.90 4.99 7.86
CA VAL A 330 -24.98 4.82 8.82
C VAL A 330 -25.90 6.04 8.84
N LEU A 331 -25.34 7.24 8.81
CA LEU A 331 -26.12 8.49 8.82
C LEU A 331 -26.87 8.75 7.51
N SER A 332 -26.27 8.39 6.37
CA SER A 332 -26.87 8.64 5.03
C SER A 332 -27.84 7.55 4.58
N GLY A 333 -27.76 6.37 5.18
CA GLY A 333 -28.60 5.21 4.80
C GLY A 333 -28.23 4.52 3.48
N THR A 334 -27.27 5.04 2.69
CA THR A 334 -26.92 4.51 1.36
C THR A 334 -25.44 4.55 1.07
N TYR A 335 -24.92 3.57 0.31
CA TYR A 335 -23.53 3.59 -0.18
C TYR A 335 -23.26 4.64 -1.28
N MET A 336 -24.30 5.25 -1.86
CA MET A 336 -24.14 6.38 -2.78
C MET A 336 -23.37 7.56 -2.14
N SER A 337 -23.45 7.70 -0.80
CA SER A 337 -22.70 8.69 -0.03
C SER A 337 -21.17 8.59 -0.21
N LEU A 338 -20.65 7.45 -0.70
CA LEU A 338 -19.23 7.27 -1.04
C LEU A 338 -18.74 8.32 -2.05
N PHE A 339 -19.58 8.61 -3.04
CA PHE A 339 -19.29 9.57 -4.12
C PHE A 339 -19.48 11.04 -3.71
N VAL A 340 -19.90 11.28 -2.49
CA VAL A 340 -19.88 12.62 -1.85
C VAL A 340 -18.72 12.72 -0.88
N PHE A 341 -18.51 11.69 -0.07
CA PHE A 341 -17.46 11.65 0.95
C PHE A 341 -16.05 11.71 0.34
N CYS A 342 -15.79 10.90 -0.71
CA CYS A 342 -14.45 10.83 -1.30
C CYS A 342 -14.03 12.13 -2.00
N PRO A 343 -14.85 12.81 -2.82
CA PRO A 343 -14.52 14.14 -3.33
C PRO A 343 -14.21 15.16 -2.25
N ILE A 344 -14.94 15.15 -1.13
CA ILE A 344 -14.65 16.06 0.00
C ILE A 344 -13.24 15.77 0.54
N ALA A 345 -12.89 14.50 0.78
CA ALA A 345 -11.55 14.13 1.22
C ALA A 345 -10.47 14.55 0.20
N PHE A 346 -10.70 14.38 -1.10
CA PHE A 346 -9.76 14.79 -2.13
C PHE A 346 -9.65 16.31 -2.27
N VAL A 347 -10.71 17.07 -2.05
CA VAL A 347 -10.68 18.55 -1.98
C VAL A 347 -9.85 19.00 -0.78
N LEU A 348 -10.01 18.37 0.39
CA LEU A 348 -9.17 18.66 1.56
C LEU A 348 -7.69 18.36 1.26
N ALA A 349 -7.39 17.25 0.57
CA ALA A 349 -6.04 16.95 0.10
C ALA A 349 -5.51 18.03 -0.86
N LEU A 350 -6.35 18.52 -1.81
CA LEU A 350 -5.99 19.61 -2.72
C LEU A 350 -5.67 20.91 -1.98
N LEU A 351 -6.47 21.27 -0.99
CA LEU A 351 -6.23 22.45 -0.16
C LEU A 351 -4.91 22.32 0.63
N CYS A 352 -4.61 21.13 1.14
CA CYS A 352 -3.35 20.88 1.83
C CYS A 352 -2.15 20.94 0.89
N VAL A 353 -2.18 20.27 -0.28
CA VAL A 353 -1.06 20.26 -1.21
C VAL A 353 -0.79 21.63 -1.83
N SER A 354 -1.80 22.49 -1.93
CA SER A 354 -1.62 23.87 -2.42
C SER A 354 -0.66 24.67 -1.53
N GLN A 355 -0.67 24.41 -0.22
CA GLN A 355 0.19 25.07 0.78
C GLN A 355 1.64 24.50 0.81
N VAL A 356 1.91 23.41 0.15
CA VAL A 356 3.26 22.83 0.04
C VAL A 356 4.09 23.69 -0.91
N ARG A 357 5.17 24.29 -0.41
CA ARG A 357 6.04 25.20 -1.20
C ARG A 357 7.44 24.64 -1.45
N HIS A 358 7.83 23.56 -0.76
CA HIS A 358 9.15 22.94 -0.81
C HIS A 358 9.03 21.49 -1.28
N GLY A 359 10.11 20.92 -1.81
CA GLY A 359 10.19 19.50 -2.18
C GLY A 359 10.08 19.23 -3.69
N GLU A 360 10.06 20.23 -4.55
CA GLU A 360 10.27 20.01 -5.98
C GLU A 360 11.75 19.93 -6.28
N ALA A 361 12.20 18.83 -6.89
CA ALA A 361 13.55 18.70 -7.42
C ALA A 361 13.78 19.77 -8.47
N LEU A 362 14.96 20.38 -8.43
CA LEU A 362 15.39 21.28 -9.51
C LEU A 362 15.40 20.50 -10.84
N PRO A 363 14.98 21.13 -11.94
CA PRO A 363 15.07 20.52 -13.27
C PRO A 363 16.50 20.03 -13.53
N PRO A 364 16.68 18.89 -14.23
CA PRO A 364 18.02 18.34 -14.51
C PRO A 364 18.97 19.31 -15.21
N GLU A 365 18.44 20.29 -15.94
CA GLU A 365 19.18 21.36 -16.60
C GLU A 365 19.82 22.31 -15.58
N VAL A 366 19.07 22.70 -14.54
CA VAL A 366 19.57 23.60 -13.48
C VAL A 366 20.61 22.91 -12.62
N VAL A 367 20.46 21.59 -12.39
CA VAL A 367 21.46 20.79 -11.64
C VAL A 367 22.76 20.66 -12.45
N LYS A 368 22.67 20.53 -13.78
CA LYS A 368 23.85 20.47 -14.65
C LYS A 368 24.56 21.82 -14.75
N GLU A 369 23.82 22.92 -14.78
CA GLU A 369 24.38 24.28 -14.78
C GLU A 369 25.07 24.61 -13.45
N ALA A 370 24.47 24.21 -12.32
CA ALA A 370 25.09 24.38 -11.00
C ALA A 370 26.36 23.54 -10.85
N ALA A 371 26.36 22.28 -11.33
CA ALA A 371 27.54 21.40 -11.31
C ALA A 371 28.65 21.79 -12.33
N ALA A 372 28.35 22.66 -13.29
CA ALA A 372 29.33 23.18 -14.23
C ALA A 372 29.95 24.51 -13.78
N GLN A 373 29.44 25.10 -12.68
CA GLN A 373 29.95 26.32 -12.07
C GLN A 373 30.86 26.08 -10.84
N ASP A 374 30.91 24.85 -10.31
CA ASP A 374 31.86 24.34 -9.31
C ASP A 374 33.04 23.61 -10.02
#